data_6d84958a0648bf844db88518895fe88f
#
_entry.id   6d84958a0648bf844db88518895fe88f
#
_cell.length_a   1.000
_cell.length_b   1.000
_cell.length_c   1.000
_cell.angle_alpha   90.00
_cell.angle_beta   90.00
_cell.angle_gamma   90.00
#
_symmetry.space_group_name_H-M   'P 1'
#
loop_
_entity.id
_entity.type
_entity.pdbx_description
1 polymer ?
#
loop_
_entity_poly.entity_id
_entity_poly.type
_entity_poly.pdbx_seq_one_letter_code
_entity_poly.pdbx_strand_id
1 'polypeptide(L)'
;SRKEGQMKIVYFGTPDFAVKPLEKLLESGEKIAAVVTAHDKKVGRKQVLTPSAVKAFALEKGLPVLEYASVRKEGVEDLKALGADLFITCAFGQILSEEVLALPRLYTLNIHGSLLPKYRGAAPIQAAVLAGEKETGITIMKTALAMDAGDIMFERKLSIGENETSGELFERMSELGAECIVEALSLIKSGRAAFTAQDETKATYVKKIEKTDGEIDFSLSAEEIKNRVRGFEPWPCAYTFLRGEQIKFHRVRVGGGAGAAGEVIDEKNFEIACGTGSVIVEELTKQGGRRMKAADFLHGCK
;
A
#
# COMPACT_ATOMS: atom_id res chain seq x y z
N SER A 1 -13.31 30.37 -2.12
CA SER A 1 -12.77 31.09 -0.95
C SER A 1 -12.71 30.17 0.24
N ARG A 2 -11.66 30.24 1.04
CA ARG A 2 -11.54 29.50 2.29
C ARG A 2 -12.12 30.29 3.44
N LYS A 3 -12.63 29.60 4.46
CA LYS A 3 -13.07 30.21 5.72
C LYS A 3 -11.85 30.48 6.62
N GLU A 4 -12.01 31.38 7.58
CA GLU A 4 -10.95 31.68 8.55
C GLU A 4 -10.51 30.42 9.30
N GLY A 5 -9.19 30.21 9.45
CA GLY A 5 -8.60 29.02 10.08
C GLY A 5 -8.59 27.75 9.22
N GLN A 6 -9.17 27.80 8.03
CA GLN A 6 -9.23 26.68 7.10
C GLN A 6 -7.98 26.62 6.22
N MET A 7 -7.40 25.44 6.04
CA MET A 7 -6.32 25.21 5.09
C MET A 7 -6.91 24.89 3.71
N LYS A 8 -6.33 25.47 2.67
CA LYS A 8 -6.67 25.16 1.27
C LYS A 8 -5.71 24.09 0.76
N ILE A 9 -6.24 22.93 0.44
CA ILE A 9 -5.48 21.72 0.14
C ILE A 9 -5.76 21.23 -1.27
N VAL A 10 -4.72 20.83 -1.99
CA VAL A 10 -4.84 19.97 -3.17
C VAL A 10 -4.35 18.58 -2.76
N TYR A 11 -5.18 17.58 -2.95
CA TYR A 11 -4.90 16.20 -2.57
C TYR A 11 -4.57 15.36 -3.80
N PHE A 12 -3.46 14.63 -3.75
CA PHE A 12 -2.98 13.75 -4.81
C PHE A 12 -3.03 12.31 -4.34
N GLY A 13 -3.81 11.48 -5.00
CA GLY A 13 -3.91 10.08 -4.64
C GLY A 13 -4.63 9.28 -5.71
N THR A 14 -4.50 7.96 -5.67
CA THR A 14 -5.08 7.07 -6.69
C THR A 14 -5.79 5.86 -6.08
N PRO A 15 -5.12 4.94 -5.33
CA PRO A 15 -5.74 3.70 -4.87
C PRO A 15 -6.59 3.87 -3.62
N ASP A 16 -7.25 2.78 -3.22
CA ASP A 16 -8.09 2.71 -2.00
C ASP A 16 -7.37 3.22 -0.76
N PHE A 17 -6.08 2.93 -0.63
CA PHE A 17 -5.27 3.40 0.50
C PHE A 17 -5.36 4.91 0.71
N ALA A 18 -5.48 5.68 -0.37
CA ALA A 18 -5.52 7.13 -0.34
C ALA A 18 -6.92 7.71 -0.05
N VAL A 19 -7.97 6.89 0.02
CA VAL A 19 -9.35 7.38 0.21
C VAL A 19 -9.61 7.84 1.64
N LYS A 20 -9.27 7.04 2.65
CA LYS A 20 -9.53 7.39 4.05
C LYS A 20 -8.85 8.68 4.52
N PRO A 21 -7.58 8.93 4.17
CA PRO A 21 -6.96 10.23 4.48
C PRO A 21 -7.71 11.41 3.87
N LEU A 22 -8.16 11.31 2.62
CA LEU A 22 -8.95 12.35 1.97
C LEU A 22 -10.28 12.58 2.68
N GLU A 23 -10.99 11.49 3.00
CA GLU A 23 -12.23 11.53 3.75
C GLU A 23 -12.06 12.25 5.10
N LYS A 24 -11.02 11.91 5.82
CA LYS A 24 -10.72 12.52 7.13
C LYS A 24 -10.40 14.00 7.03
N LEU A 25 -9.70 14.41 5.98
CA LEU A 25 -9.44 15.83 5.72
C LEU A 25 -10.74 16.60 5.48
N LEU A 26 -11.67 16.03 4.72
CA LEU A 26 -13.00 16.63 4.52
C LEU A 26 -13.77 16.73 5.82
N GLU A 27 -13.83 15.66 6.61
CA GLU A 27 -14.52 15.63 7.90
C GLU A 27 -13.95 16.63 8.90
N SER A 28 -12.65 16.90 8.83
CA SER A 28 -12.00 17.89 9.70
C SER A 28 -12.26 19.34 9.29
N GLY A 29 -13.02 19.56 8.23
CA GLY A 29 -13.46 20.91 7.84
C GLY A 29 -12.49 21.69 6.96
N GLU A 30 -11.47 21.04 6.43
CA GLU A 30 -10.50 21.66 5.53
C GLU A 30 -11.09 21.92 4.13
N LYS A 31 -10.54 22.88 3.42
CA LYS A 31 -10.93 23.17 2.04
C LYS A 31 -10.13 22.33 1.06
N ILE A 32 -10.77 21.35 0.44
CA ILE A 32 -10.17 20.58 -0.64
C ILE A 32 -10.46 21.30 -1.94
N ALA A 33 -9.46 22.01 -2.46
CA ALA A 33 -9.60 22.83 -3.67
C ALA A 33 -9.69 21.96 -4.92
N ALA A 34 -8.97 20.85 -4.95
CA ALA A 34 -9.01 19.86 -6.02
C ALA A 34 -8.41 18.54 -5.55
N VAL A 35 -8.78 17.48 -6.24
CA VAL A 35 -8.21 16.15 -6.10
C VAL A 35 -7.55 15.80 -7.42
N VAL A 36 -6.25 15.47 -7.37
CA VAL A 36 -5.47 15.05 -8.53
C VAL A 36 -5.29 13.54 -8.46
N THR A 37 -5.65 12.85 -9.51
CA THR A 37 -5.62 11.38 -9.55
C THR A 37 -5.26 10.87 -10.93
N ALA A 38 -4.94 9.57 -11.03
CA ALA A 38 -4.65 8.94 -12.30
C ALA A 38 -5.91 8.84 -13.18
N HIS A 39 -5.70 8.80 -14.49
CA HIS A 39 -6.77 8.54 -15.45
C HIS A 39 -7.44 7.19 -15.19
N ASP A 40 -8.69 7.07 -15.62
CA ASP A 40 -9.42 5.81 -15.60
C ASP A 40 -8.60 4.71 -16.29
N LYS A 41 -8.65 3.51 -15.75
CA LYS A 41 -7.94 2.34 -16.28
C LYS A 41 -8.90 1.22 -16.63
N LYS A 42 -8.51 0.44 -17.61
CA LYS A 42 -9.23 -0.78 -17.96
C LYS A 42 -8.95 -1.85 -16.90
N VAL A 43 -9.99 -2.40 -16.31
CA VAL A 43 -9.91 -3.34 -15.19
C VAL A 43 -10.70 -4.61 -15.47
N GLY A 44 -10.20 -5.73 -14.95
CA GLY A 44 -10.84 -7.03 -15.03
C GLY A 44 -10.76 -7.68 -16.41
N ARG A 45 -11.38 -8.85 -16.53
CA ARG A 45 -11.37 -9.65 -17.77
C ARG A 45 -12.07 -8.92 -18.93
N LYS A 46 -13.10 -8.14 -18.62
CA LYS A 46 -13.88 -7.40 -19.64
C LYS A 46 -13.25 -6.07 -20.02
N GLN A 47 -12.10 -5.71 -19.42
CA GLN A 47 -11.39 -4.45 -19.70
C GLN A 47 -12.31 -3.23 -19.62
N VAL A 48 -13.11 -3.15 -18.54
CA VAL A 48 -14.00 -2.02 -18.28
C VAL A 48 -13.20 -0.83 -17.78
N LEU A 49 -13.40 0.33 -18.42
CA LEU A 49 -12.78 1.58 -18.03
C LEU A 49 -13.33 2.01 -16.66
N THR A 50 -12.47 2.02 -15.66
CA THR A 50 -12.85 2.21 -14.26
C THR A 50 -12.08 3.39 -13.65
N PRO A 51 -12.77 4.32 -12.95
CA PRO A 51 -12.11 5.40 -12.25
C PRO A 51 -11.27 4.87 -11.08
N SER A 52 -10.25 5.63 -10.68
CA SER A 52 -9.50 5.33 -9.47
C SER A 52 -10.44 5.41 -8.25
N ALA A 53 -10.10 4.71 -7.19
CA ALA A 53 -10.86 4.77 -5.94
C ALA A 53 -10.99 6.21 -5.42
N VAL A 54 -9.91 6.99 -5.52
CA VAL A 54 -9.89 8.40 -5.11
C VAL A 54 -10.82 9.24 -6.00
N LYS A 55 -10.80 9.03 -7.33
CA LYS A 55 -11.72 9.72 -8.24
C LYS A 55 -13.18 9.42 -7.91
N ALA A 56 -13.52 8.15 -7.73
CA ALA A 56 -14.87 7.73 -7.39
C ALA A 56 -15.37 8.42 -6.11
N PHE A 57 -14.54 8.44 -5.08
CA PHE A 57 -14.84 9.13 -3.82
C PHE A 57 -15.00 10.65 -4.02
N ALA A 58 -14.08 11.28 -4.75
CA ALA A 58 -14.13 12.71 -5.01
C ALA A 58 -15.42 13.13 -5.75
N LEU A 59 -15.81 12.37 -6.77
CA LEU A 59 -17.05 12.61 -7.52
C LEU A 59 -18.29 12.46 -6.63
N GLU A 60 -18.32 11.44 -5.78
CA GLU A 60 -19.40 11.24 -4.81
C GLU A 60 -19.54 12.44 -3.85
N LYS A 61 -18.45 13.03 -3.44
CA LYS A 61 -18.41 14.18 -2.52
C LYS A 61 -18.48 15.54 -3.24
N GLY A 62 -18.60 15.55 -4.55
CA GLY A 62 -18.69 16.79 -5.34
C GLY A 62 -17.40 17.60 -5.35
N LEU A 63 -16.25 16.98 -5.17
CA LEU A 63 -14.95 17.63 -5.21
C LEU A 63 -14.46 17.81 -6.64
N PRO A 64 -13.77 18.92 -6.97
CA PRO A 64 -13.13 19.09 -8.27
C PRO A 64 -12.06 18.01 -8.49
N VAL A 65 -12.07 17.38 -9.64
CA VAL A 65 -11.10 16.33 -10.01
C VAL A 65 -10.26 16.80 -11.19
N LEU A 66 -8.95 16.65 -11.06
CA LEU A 66 -7.98 16.92 -12.12
C LEU A 66 -7.23 15.63 -12.45
N GLU A 67 -7.09 15.35 -13.73
CA GLU A 67 -6.41 14.16 -14.22
C GLU A 67 -5.38 14.58 -15.27
N TYR A 68 -4.16 14.05 -15.14
CA TYR A 68 -3.07 14.32 -16.06
C TYR A 68 -2.32 13.03 -16.39
N ALA A 69 -1.93 12.87 -17.64
CA ALA A 69 -0.98 11.83 -18.02
C ALA A 69 0.38 12.06 -17.34
N SER A 70 0.77 13.34 -17.25
CA SER A 70 1.97 13.76 -16.52
C SER A 70 1.68 15.10 -15.83
N VAL A 71 1.48 15.09 -14.55
CA VAL A 71 1.17 16.29 -13.76
C VAL A 71 2.28 17.34 -13.87
N ARG A 72 3.54 16.93 -13.88
CA ARG A 72 4.70 17.83 -14.00
C ARG A 72 4.79 18.57 -15.32
N LYS A 73 4.20 18.00 -16.40
CA LYS A 73 4.21 18.59 -17.73
C LYS A 73 2.94 19.39 -18.03
N GLU A 74 1.81 18.92 -17.54
CA GLU A 74 0.49 19.41 -17.94
C GLU A 74 -0.25 20.18 -16.86
N GLY A 75 0.07 19.93 -15.58
CA GLY A 75 -0.71 20.42 -14.45
C GLY A 75 -0.22 21.69 -13.77
N VAL A 76 0.96 22.21 -14.10
CA VAL A 76 1.60 23.30 -13.36
C VAL A 76 0.71 24.55 -13.28
N GLU A 77 0.20 25.02 -14.41
CA GLU A 77 -0.61 26.25 -14.45
C GLU A 77 -1.94 26.09 -13.72
N ASP A 78 -2.60 24.94 -13.88
CA ASP A 78 -3.86 24.64 -13.17
C ASP A 78 -3.65 24.62 -11.67
N LEU A 79 -2.60 23.94 -11.21
CA LEU A 79 -2.27 23.82 -9.80
C LEU A 79 -1.86 25.16 -9.19
N LYS A 80 -1.08 25.93 -9.92
CA LYS A 80 -0.68 27.29 -9.51
C LYS A 80 -1.89 28.19 -9.30
N ALA A 81 -2.86 28.13 -10.22
CA ALA A 81 -4.07 28.94 -10.16
C ALA A 81 -4.95 28.64 -8.95
N LEU A 82 -4.82 27.47 -8.35
CA LEU A 82 -5.59 27.08 -7.17
C LEU A 82 -5.14 27.81 -5.90
N GLY A 83 -3.91 28.29 -5.83
CA GLY A 83 -3.40 29.03 -4.68
C GLY A 83 -3.45 28.25 -3.38
N ALA A 84 -3.04 26.99 -3.38
CA ALA A 84 -3.12 26.11 -2.23
C ALA A 84 -2.13 26.48 -1.11
N ASP A 85 -2.51 26.21 0.11
CA ASP A 85 -1.60 26.28 1.28
C ASP A 85 -0.73 25.03 1.36
N LEU A 86 -1.33 23.88 1.08
CA LEU A 86 -0.69 22.56 1.15
C LEU A 86 -1.02 21.71 -0.07
N PHE A 87 -0.03 20.95 -0.51
CA PHE A 87 -0.25 19.77 -1.32
C PHE A 87 -0.04 18.57 -0.39
N ILE A 88 -0.93 17.59 -0.49
CA ILE A 88 -0.84 16.33 0.26
C ILE A 88 -0.89 15.20 -0.76
N THR A 89 0.14 14.37 -0.75
CA THR A 89 0.22 13.19 -1.63
C THR A 89 0.07 11.92 -0.80
N CYS A 90 -0.62 10.94 -1.37
CA CYS A 90 -0.78 9.62 -0.79
C CYS A 90 -0.93 8.59 -1.92
N ALA A 91 0.12 7.83 -2.19
CA ALA A 91 0.12 6.82 -3.26
C ALA A 91 -0.38 7.38 -4.61
N PHE A 92 0.16 8.51 -5.04
CA PHE A 92 -0.27 9.17 -6.27
C PHE A 92 0.21 8.44 -7.53
N GLY A 93 1.44 7.94 -7.52
CA GLY A 93 1.99 7.17 -8.64
C GLY A 93 2.66 7.98 -9.74
N GLN A 94 2.78 9.29 -9.60
CA GLN A 94 3.51 10.15 -10.53
C GLN A 94 4.60 10.95 -9.81
N ILE A 95 5.66 11.25 -10.53
CA ILE A 95 6.75 12.10 -10.03
C ILE A 95 6.31 13.56 -10.08
N LEU A 96 6.50 14.27 -8.98
CA LEU A 96 6.31 15.72 -8.92
C LEU A 96 7.64 16.41 -9.19
N SER A 97 7.62 17.40 -10.11
CA SER A 97 8.79 18.22 -10.38
C SER A 97 9.07 19.20 -9.25
N GLU A 98 10.27 19.74 -9.20
CA GLU A 98 10.63 20.80 -8.25
C GLU A 98 9.67 21.99 -8.35
N GLU A 99 9.28 22.34 -9.56
CA GLU A 99 8.32 23.42 -9.82
C GLU A 99 6.96 23.13 -9.19
N VAL A 100 6.42 21.92 -9.35
CA VAL A 100 5.15 21.51 -8.74
C VAL A 100 5.26 21.47 -7.21
N LEU A 101 6.36 20.92 -6.68
CA LEU A 101 6.59 20.83 -5.23
C LEU A 101 6.62 22.19 -4.54
N ALA A 102 7.04 23.23 -5.26
CA ALA A 102 7.17 24.60 -4.72
C ALA A 102 5.89 25.42 -4.84
N LEU A 103 4.84 24.92 -5.48
CA LEU A 103 3.61 25.69 -5.71
C LEU A 103 2.82 26.01 -4.44
N PRO A 104 2.64 25.08 -3.47
CA PRO A 104 1.88 25.42 -2.27
C PRO A 104 2.62 26.43 -1.39
N ARG A 105 1.84 27.25 -0.69
CA ARG A 105 2.40 28.31 0.17
C ARG A 105 3.26 27.77 1.31
N LEU A 106 2.88 26.62 1.88
CA LEU A 106 3.56 26.04 3.05
C LEU A 106 4.39 24.81 2.70
N TYR A 107 3.74 23.70 2.39
CA TYR A 107 4.42 22.41 2.20
C TYR A 107 3.76 21.54 1.14
N THR A 108 4.56 20.64 0.57
CA THR A 108 4.07 19.43 -0.11
C THR A 108 4.41 18.26 0.80
N LEU A 109 3.37 17.70 1.45
CA LEU A 109 3.49 16.59 2.39
C LEU A 109 3.12 15.27 1.72
N ASN A 110 3.72 14.18 2.20
CA ASN A 110 3.39 12.83 1.76
C ASN A 110 3.05 11.95 2.96
N ILE A 111 2.05 11.09 2.75
CA ILE A 111 1.67 10.03 3.69
C ILE A 111 2.32 8.75 3.18
N HIS A 112 3.36 8.26 3.86
CA HIS A 112 4.08 7.07 3.44
C HIS A 112 3.82 5.89 4.37
N GLY A 113 3.55 4.72 3.78
CA GLY A 113 3.17 3.50 4.49
C GLY A 113 4.34 2.68 5.02
N SER A 114 5.33 3.32 5.63
CA SER A 114 6.40 2.65 6.36
C SER A 114 7.02 3.58 7.41
N LEU A 115 7.86 3.02 8.26
CA LEU A 115 8.74 3.77 9.16
C LEU A 115 10.03 4.13 8.41
N LEU A 116 10.00 5.27 7.70
CA LEU A 116 11.16 5.73 6.94
C LEU A 116 12.38 5.95 7.87
N PRO A 117 13.62 5.72 7.39
CA PRO A 117 14.01 5.54 5.98
C PRO A 117 13.91 4.11 5.44
N LYS A 118 13.33 3.19 6.20
CA LYS A 118 13.10 1.82 5.70
C LYS A 118 11.92 1.79 4.72
N TYR A 119 12.03 0.92 3.74
CA TYR A 119 10.98 0.63 2.77
C TYR A 119 10.52 1.86 1.97
N ARG A 120 11.47 2.63 1.46
CA ARG A 120 11.18 3.63 0.43
C ARG A 120 10.71 2.91 -0.84
N GLY A 121 9.80 3.50 -1.58
CA GLY A 121 9.38 2.97 -2.88
C GLY A 121 7.92 2.52 -2.96
N ALA A 122 7.64 1.59 -3.89
CA ALA A 122 6.29 1.37 -4.39
C ALA A 122 5.39 0.47 -3.54
N ALA A 123 5.93 -0.41 -2.71
CA ALA A 123 5.15 -1.42 -1.99
C ALA A 123 5.60 -1.60 -0.53
N PRO A 124 5.62 -0.53 0.27
CA PRO A 124 6.18 -0.59 1.63
C PRO A 124 5.36 -1.47 2.59
N ILE A 125 4.05 -1.50 2.45
CA ILE A 125 3.16 -2.27 3.35
C ILE A 125 3.39 -3.76 3.15
N GLN A 126 3.36 -4.23 1.90
CA GLN A 126 3.65 -5.62 1.57
C GLN A 126 5.08 -6.00 2.00
N ALA A 127 6.05 -5.11 1.76
CA ALA A 127 7.44 -5.37 2.09
C ALA A 127 7.65 -5.66 3.57
N ALA A 128 7.00 -4.92 4.45
CA ALA A 128 7.08 -5.16 5.90
C ALA A 128 6.53 -6.54 6.28
N VAL A 129 5.41 -6.96 5.70
CA VAL A 129 4.82 -8.28 5.92
C VAL A 129 5.73 -9.38 5.38
N LEU A 130 6.22 -9.23 4.16
CA LEU A 130 7.13 -10.19 3.52
C LEU A 130 8.42 -10.38 4.32
N ALA A 131 8.93 -9.33 4.93
CA ALA A 131 10.12 -9.37 5.76
C ALA A 131 9.88 -9.97 7.15
N GLY A 132 8.63 -10.26 7.50
CA GLY A 132 8.29 -10.78 8.83
C GLY A 132 8.42 -9.74 9.94
N GLU A 133 8.33 -8.46 9.61
CA GLU A 133 8.36 -7.40 10.60
C GLU A 133 7.20 -7.52 11.58
N LYS A 134 7.46 -7.23 12.85
CA LYS A 134 6.43 -7.21 13.90
C LYS A 134 5.76 -5.85 14.03
N GLU A 135 6.35 -4.84 13.41
CA GLU A 135 5.95 -3.45 13.50
C GLU A 135 6.15 -2.74 12.18
N THR A 136 5.26 -1.84 11.85
CA THR A 136 5.36 -0.92 10.74
C THR A 136 4.79 0.43 11.19
N GLY A 137 4.44 1.30 10.30
CA GLY A 137 3.81 2.57 10.66
C GLY A 137 3.64 3.50 9.48
N ILE A 138 3.18 4.69 9.81
CA ILE A 138 3.01 5.80 8.87
C ILE A 138 4.07 6.85 9.16
N THR A 139 4.66 7.38 8.12
CA THR A 139 5.53 8.55 8.17
C THR A 139 4.86 9.72 7.44
N ILE A 140 4.78 10.87 8.10
CA ILE A 140 4.41 12.14 7.46
C ILE A 140 5.70 12.89 7.18
N MET A 141 5.93 13.24 5.92
CA MET A 141 7.19 13.83 5.47
C MET A 141 6.96 14.87 4.38
N LYS A 142 7.96 15.72 4.15
CA LYS A 142 7.99 16.57 2.95
C LYS A 142 8.28 15.69 1.75
N THR A 143 7.55 15.92 0.66
CA THR A 143 7.87 15.29 -0.62
C THR A 143 9.13 15.94 -1.18
N ALA A 144 10.11 15.14 -1.57
CA ALA A 144 11.35 15.57 -2.18
C ALA A 144 11.50 15.01 -3.59
N LEU A 145 12.47 15.53 -4.37
CA LEU A 145 12.76 14.99 -5.70
C LEU A 145 13.26 13.55 -5.64
N ALA A 146 14.13 13.25 -4.65
CA ALA A 146 14.56 11.89 -4.41
C ALA A 146 13.41 11.12 -3.73
N MET A 147 13.07 9.96 -4.29
CA MET A 147 11.94 9.16 -3.85
C MET A 147 11.97 8.86 -2.35
N ASP A 148 10.93 9.30 -1.65
CA ASP A 148 10.68 9.06 -0.22
C ASP A 148 11.85 9.49 0.71
N ALA A 149 12.69 10.41 0.26
CA ALA A 149 13.89 10.85 0.97
C ALA A 149 13.73 12.18 1.71
N GLY A 150 12.54 12.79 1.68
CA GLY A 150 12.30 14.10 2.30
C GLY A 150 12.32 14.07 3.82
N ASP A 151 12.43 15.25 4.41
CA ASP A 151 12.49 15.42 5.87
C ASP A 151 11.18 14.97 6.54
N ILE A 152 11.32 14.30 7.65
CA ILE A 152 10.21 13.69 8.40
C ILE A 152 9.64 14.66 9.41
N MET A 153 8.30 14.83 9.40
CA MET A 153 7.60 15.56 10.45
C MET A 153 7.44 14.68 11.68
N PHE A 154 6.86 13.49 11.52
CA PHE A 154 6.74 12.49 12.58
C PHE A 154 6.38 11.12 12.00
N GLU A 155 6.46 10.12 12.87
CA GLU A 155 6.06 8.73 12.56
C GLU A 155 5.09 8.23 13.62
N ARG A 156 4.22 7.29 13.22
CA ARG A 156 3.34 6.54 14.14
C ARG A 156 3.47 5.06 13.86
N LYS A 157 3.73 4.30 14.91
CA LYS A 157 3.94 2.86 14.85
C LYS A 157 2.63 2.10 14.91
N LEU A 158 2.62 0.93 14.28
CA LEU A 158 1.51 0.00 14.26
C LEU A 158 2.04 -1.42 14.30
N SER A 159 1.50 -2.26 15.18
CA SER A 159 1.88 -3.68 15.24
C SER A 159 1.31 -4.44 14.05
N ILE A 160 2.08 -5.39 13.53
CA ILE A 160 1.63 -6.34 12.52
C ILE A 160 1.28 -7.64 13.22
N GLY A 161 0.07 -8.15 13.02
CA GLY A 161 -0.36 -9.43 13.59
C GLY A 161 0.39 -10.61 12.96
N GLU A 162 0.59 -11.67 13.73
CA GLU A 162 1.32 -12.86 13.29
C GLU A 162 0.73 -13.53 12.04
N ASN A 163 -0.59 -13.47 11.90
CA ASN A 163 -1.33 -14.03 10.77
C ASN A 163 -1.96 -12.95 9.88
N GLU A 164 -1.66 -11.70 10.12
CA GLU A 164 -2.23 -10.58 9.37
C GLU A 164 -1.72 -10.59 7.93
N THR A 165 -2.65 -10.41 6.98
CA THR A 165 -2.33 -10.28 5.57
C THR A 165 -2.05 -8.83 5.22
N SER A 166 -1.40 -8.60 4.08
CA SER A 166 -1.19 -7.23 3.56
C SER A 166 -2.52 -6.51 3.33
N GLY A 167 -3.54 -7.22 2.84
CA GLY A 167 -4.86 -6.61 2.62
C GLY A 167 -5.50 -6.09 3.91
N GLU A 168 -5.43 -6.87 4.97
CA GLU A 168 -5.91 -6.46 6.30
C GLU A 168 -5.10 -5.28 6.84
N LEU A 169 -3.78 -5.34 6.69
CA LEU A 169 -2.88 -4.28 7.14
C LEU A 169 -3.10 -2.97 6.37
N PHE A 170 -3.38 -3.04 5.07
CA PHE A 170 -3.69 -1.85 4.24
C PHE A 170 -4.81 -1.02 4.84
N GLU A 171 -5.90 -1.64 5.28
CA GLU A 171 -7.02 -0.92 5.88
C GLU A 171 -6.62 -0.23 7.18
N ARG A 172 -5.92 -0.92 8.05
CA ARG A 172 -5.44 -0.36 9.32
C ARG A 172 -4.45 0.77 9.10
N MET A 173 -3.55 0.61 8.12
CA MET A 173 -2.57 1.63 7.74
C MET A 173 -3.25 2.86 7.13
N SER A 174 -4.28 2.67 6.31
CA SER A 174 -5.06 3.75 5.73
C SER A 174 -5.75 4.59 6.81
N GLU A 175 -6.34 3.94 7.82
CA GLU A 175 -6.94 4.61 8.97
C GLU A 175 -5.90 5.40 9.77
N LEU A 176 -4.74 4.79 10.02
CA LEU A 176 -3.65 5.46 10.73
C LEU A 176 -3.12 6.65 9.93
N GLY A 177 -2.99 6.51 8.61
CA GLY A 177 -2.60 7.60 7.72
C GLY A 177 -3.57 8.78 7.77
N ALA A 178 -4.87 8.49 7.87
CA ALA A 178 -5.91 9.49 8.03
C ALA A 178 -5.76 10.26 9.35
N GLU A 179 -5.53 9.56 10.46
CA GLU A 179 -5.28 10.17 11.75
C GLU A 179 -4.00 11.02 11.73
N CYS A 180 -2.93 10.50 11.13
CA CYS A 180 -1.65 11.18 11.04
C CYS A 180 -1.73 12.48 10.24
N ILE A 181 -2.43 12.49 9.10
CA ILE A 181 -2.49 13.72 8.31
C ILE A 181 -3.27 14.83 9.01
N VAL A 182 -4.33 14.49 9.74
CA VAL A 182 -5.08 15.46 10.53
C VAL A 182 -4.21 16.00 11.69
N GLU A 183 -3.44 15.16 12.34
CA GLU A 183 -2.47 15.57 13.35
C GLU A 183 -1.40 16.51 12.76
N ALA A 184 -0.90 16.20 11.57
CA ALA A 184 0.06 17.07 10.87
C ALA A 184 -0.51 18.48 10.63
N LEU A 185 -1.77 18.56 10.19
CA LEU A 185 -2.44 19.85 10.00
C LEU A 185 -2.55 20.63 11.31
N SER A 186 -2.89 19.95 12.41
CA SER A 186 -2.94 20.56 13.74
C SER A 186 -1.59 21.16 14.15
N LEU A 187 -0.51 20.42 13.91
CA LEU A 187 0.86 20.90 14.18
C LEU A 187 1.22 22.11 13.33
N ILE A 188 0.87 22.10 12.06
CA ILE A 188 1.11 23.24 11.16
C ILE A 188 0.34 24.47 11.62
N LYS A 189 -0.95 24.33 11.93
CA LYS A 189 -1.81 25.44 12.35
C LYS A 189 -1.35 26.06 13.67
N SER A 190 -0.79 25.26 14.59
CA SER A 190 -0.30 25.71 15.89
C SER A 190 1.15 26.21 15.86
N GLY A 191 1.79 26.22 14.68
CA GLY A 191 3.19 26.62 14.53
C GLY A 191 4.20 25.65 15.13
N ARG A 192 3.80 24.40 15.39
CA ARG A 192 4.64 23.36 16.00
C ARG A 192 5.18 22.34 15.01
N ALA A 193 4.95 22.54 13.71
CA ALA A 193 5.51 21.66 12.68
C ALA A 193 7.04 21.79 12.67
N ALA A 194 7.72 20.67 12.79
CA ALA A 194 9.17 20.59 12.72
C ALA A 194 9.56 19.37 11.89
N PHE A 195 10.71 19.44 11.23
CA PHE A 195 11.14 18.40 10.30
C PHE A 195 12.57 17.98 10.63
N THR A 196 12.84 16.68 10.47
CA THR A 196 14.13 16.06 10.71
C THR A 196 14.57 15.29 9.47
N ALA A 197 15.81 15.48 9.03
CA ALA A 197 16.38 14.74 7.91
C ALA A 197 16.42 13.24 8.21
N GLN A 198 16.21 12.44 7.18
CA GLN A 198 16.34 10.98 7.30
C GLN A 198 17.81 10.57 7.41
N ASP A 199 18.07 9.48 8.14
CA ASP A 199 19.39 8.85 8.21
C ASP A 199 19.56 7.97 6.96
N GLU A 200 20.27 8.48 5.96
CA GLU A 200 20.50 7.80 4.68
C GLU A 200 21.22 6.45 4.83
N THR A 201 21.98 6.25 5.92
CA THR A 201 22.68 4.99 6.16
C THR A 201 21.73 3.83 6.48
N LYS A 202 20.49 4.14 6.87
CA LYS A 202 19.45 3.15 7.22
C LYS A 202 18.39 2.97 6.14
N ALA A 203 18.52 3.68 5.02
CA ALA A 203 17.53 3.63 3.95
C ALA A 203 17.51 2.27 3.26
N THR A 204 16.31 1.75 3.05
CA THR A 204 16.05 0.55 2.25
C THR A 204 14.98 0.86 1.21
N TYR A 205 14.94 0.07 0.14
CA TYR A 205 14.12 0.35 -1.02
C TYR A 205 13.28 -0.85 -1.41
N VAL A 206 12.06 -0.61 -1.87
CA VAL A 206 11.11 -1.64 -2.30
C VAL A 206 10.69 -1.38 -3.73
N LYS A 207 10.81 -2.40 -4.55
CA LYS A 207 10.35 -2.38 -5.94
C LYS A 207 8.85 -2.61 -6.02
N LYS A 208 8.27 -2.26 -7.15
CA LYS A 208 6.90 -2.63 -7.50
C LYS A 208 6.79 -4.16 -7.52
N ILE A 209 5.70 -4.68 -6.95
CA ILE A 209 5.40 -6.11 -6.96
C ILE A 209 4.84 -6.50 -8.33
N GLU A 210 5.36 -7.60 -8.86
CA GLU A 210 4.90 -8.20 -10.11
C GLU A 210 4.22 -9.56 -9.83
N LYS A 211 3.40 -10.03 -10.76
CA LYS A 211 2.69 -11.31 -10.61
C LYS A 211 3.64 -12.48 -10.34
N THR A 212 4.79 -12.50 -11.00
CA THR A 212 5.78 -13.57 -10.87
C THR A 212 6.47 -13.59 -9.52
N ASP A 213 6.43 -12.51 -8.77
CA ASP A 213 6.97 -12.46 -7.40
C ASP A 213 6.22 -13.43 -6.46
N GLY A 214 4.98 -13.76 -6.79
CA GLY A 214 4.15 -14.68 -6.02
C GLY A 214 4.52 -16.15 -6.15
N GLU A 215 5.34 -16.54 -7.11
CA GLU A 215 5.74 -17.95 -7.27
C GLU A 215 6.54 -18.41 -6.04
N ILE A 216 6.07 -19.48 -5.39
CA ILE A 216 6.65 -19.96 -4.14
C ILE A 216 7.96 -20.70 -4.43
N ASP A 217 9.02 -20.29 -3.75
CA ASP A 217 10.28 -21.01 -3.67
C ASP A 217 10.28 -21.86 -2.39
N PHE A 218 10.01 -23.15 -2.52
CA PHE A 218 9.96 -24.05 -1.38
C PHE A 218 11.31 -24.32 -0.71
N SER A 219 12.41 -23.85 -1.28
CA SER A 219 13.73 -23.93 -0.63
C SER A 219 13.88 -22.94 0.54
N LEU A 220 12.97 -21.96 0.63
CA LEU A 220 12.91 -21.03 1.76
C LEU A 220 12.39 -21.74 3.02
N SER A 221 12.58 -21.11 4.18
CA SER A 221 12.04 -21.63 5.43
C SER A 221 10.51 -21.56 5.46
N ALA A 222 9.88 -22.37 6.31
CA ALA A 222 8.43 -22.35 6.51
C ALA A 222 7.94 -20.96 6.91
N GLU A 223 8.65 -20.26 7.79
CA GLU A 223 8.30 -18.90 8.21
C GLU A 223 8.37 -17.91 7.05
N GLU A 224 9.41 -17.99 6.24
CA GLU A 224 9.54 -17.12 5.06
C GLU A 224 8.41 -17.37 4.06
N ILE A 225 8.03 -18.63 3.83
CA ILE A 225 6.91 -18.98 2.93
C ILE A 225 5.59 -18.47 3.51
N LYS A 226 5.35 -18.66 4.81
CA LYS A 226 4.16 -18.11 5.48
C LYS A 226 4.08 -16.59 5.30
N ASN A 227 5.19 -15.88 5.47
CA ASN A 227 5.23 -14.43 5.29
C ASN A 227 4.92 -14.03 3.84
N ARG A 228 5.38 -14.80 2.85
CA ARG A 228 5.06 -14.58 1.44
C ARG A 228 3.58 -14.80 1.15
N VAL A 229 3.00 -15.85 1.70
CA VAL A 229 1.57 -16.13 1.52
C VAL A 229 0.72 -14.98 2.05
N ARG A 230 0.96 -14.53 3.27
CA ARG A 230 0.20 -13.41 3.84
C ARG A 230 0.59 -12.05 3.25
N GLY A 231 1.84 -11.86 2.86
CA GLY A 231 2.33 -10.60 2.27
C GLY A 231 1.82 -10.34 0.86
N PHE A 232 1.61 -11.38 0.07
CA PHE A 232 1.05 -11.29 -1.28
C PHE A 232 -0.48 -11.41 -1.33
N GLU A 233 -1.13 -11.60 -0.20
CA GLU A 233 -2.59 -11.65 -0.10
C GLU A 233 -3.15 -10.22 0.02
N PRO A 234 -4.09 -9.74 -0.80
CA PRO A 234 -4.85 -10.49 -1.80
C PRO A 234 -4.27 -10.47 -3.22
N TRP A 235 -3.16 -9.81 -3.46
CA TRP A 235 -2.52 -9.73 -4.78
C TRP A 235 -1.00 -9.65 -4.66
N PRO A 236 -0.24 -10.35 -5.50
CA PRO A 236 -0.70 -11.24 -6.60
C PRO A 236 -1.18 -12.62 -6.12
N CYS A 237 -1.09 -12.92 -4.87
CA CYS A 237 -1.16 -14.18 -4.16
C CYS A 237 0.11 -15.01 -4.36
N ALA A 238 0.51 -15.74 -3.33
CA ALA A 238 1.54 -16.76 -3.46
C ALA A 238 0.95 -17.95 -4.22
N TYR A 239 1.69 -18.53 -5.14
CA TYR A 239 1.20 -19.63 -5.94
C TYR A 239 2.28 -20.67 -6.25
N THR A 240 1.82 -21.87 -6.58
CA THR A 240 2.66 -22.95 -7.06
C THR A 240 1.88 -23.73 -8.13
N PHE A 241 2.49 -24.77 -8.64
CA PHE A 241 1.88 -25.65 -9.64
C PHE A 241 1.75 -27.07 -9.09
N LEU A 242 0.58 -27.67 -9.26
CA LEU A 242 0.33 -29.06 -8.95
C LEU A 242 -0.24 -29.72 -10.20
N ARG A 243 0.46 -30.74 -10.70
CA ARG A 243 0.08 -31.46 -11.94
C ARG A 243 -0.18 -30.51 -13.12
N GLY A 244 0.65 -29.47 -13.25
CA GLY A 244 0.54 -28.49 -14.33
C GLY A 244 -0.51 -27.40 -14.13
N GLU A 245 -1.30 -27.45 -13.08
CA GLU A 245 -2.29 -26.42 -12.74
C GLU A 245 -1.76 -25.45 -11.68
N GLN A 246 -2.00 -24.16 -11.87
CA GLN A 246 -1.63 -23.14 -10.90
C GLN A 246 -2.58 -23.18 -9.70
N ILE A 247 -2.03 -23.19 -8.51
CA ILE A 247 -2.77 -23.11 -7.27
C ILE A 247 -2.26 -21.92 -6.46
N LYS A 248 -3.17 -21.00 -6.10
CA LYS A 248 -2.88 -19.89 -5.21
C LYS A 248 -3.13 -20.30 -3.77
N PHE A 249 -2.18 -20.00 -2.89
CA PHE A 249 -2.33 -20.20 -1.45
C PHE A 249 -2.72 -18.89 -0.78
N HIS A 250 -3.83 -18.89 -0.07
CA HIS A 250 -4.32 -17.71 0.65
C HIS A 250 -3.96 -17.73 2.13
N ARG A 251 -3.85 -18.93 2.68
CA ARG A 251 -3.51 -19.10 4.09
C ARG A 251 -2.78 -20.41 4.31
N VAL A 252 -1.66 -20.32 5.03
CA VAL A 252 -0.89 -21.46 5.47
C VAL A 252 -0.52 -21.27 6.95
N ARG A 253 -0.26 -22.37 7.64
CA ARG A 253 0.35 -22.37 8.97
C ARG A 253 1.64 -23.18 8.94
N VAL A 254 2.55 -22.89 9.85
CA VAL A 254 3.79 -23.65 10.00
C VAL A 254 3.45 -25.00 10.60
N GLY A 255 3.95 -26.07 9.98
CA GLY A 255 3.83 -27.44 10.44
C GLY A 255 5.10 -27.93 11.11
N GLY A 256 5.06 -29.16 11.64
CA GLY A 256 6.20 -29.81 12.31
C GLY A 256 6.92 -30.83 11.44
N GLY A 257 6.56 -30.99 10.17
CA GLY A 257 7.13 -31.99 9.29
C GLY A 257 8.47 -31.60 8.67
N ALA A 258 9.10 -32.58 8.04
CA ALA A 258 10.35 -32.40 7.31
C ALA A 258 10.38 -33.33 6.10
N GLY A 259 11.10 -32.91 5.06
CA GLY A 259 11.25 -33.67 3.81
C GLY A 259 12.02 -32.88 2.78
N ALA A 260 12.00 -33.34 1.54
CA ALA A 260 12.58 -32.61 0.44
C ALA A 260 11.74 -31.37 0.11
N ALA A 261 12.38 -30.23 -0.11
CA ALA A 261 11.68 -28.97 -0.40
C ALA A 261 10.68 -29.13 -1.56
N GLY A 262 9.41 -28.75 -1.30
CA GLY A 262 8.33 -28.88 -2.27
C GLY A 262 7.58 -30.21 -2.25
N GLU A 263 8.05 -31.18 -1.47
CA GLU A 263 7.40 -32.49 -1.34
C GLU A 263 6.14 -32.39 -0.47
N VAL A 264 5.04 -32.96 -0.93
CA VAL A 264 3.83 -33.14 -0.12
C VAL A 264 4.08 -34.31 0.82
N ILE A 265 4.32 -34.03 2.09
CA ILE A 265 4.68 -35.04 3.11
C ILE A 265 3.47 -35.59 3.87
N ASP A 266 2.34 -34.93 3.78
CA ASP A 266 1.07 -35.40 4.34
C ASP A 266 -0.06 -34.93 3.42
N GLU A 267 -0.57 -35.87 2.62
CA GLU A 267 -1.66 -35.56 1.67
C GLU A 267 -2.97 -35.26 2.37
N LYS A 268 -3.21 -35.82 3.54
CA LYS A 268 -4.46 -35.65 4.29
C LYS A 268 -4.61 -34.20 4.79
N ASN A 269 -3.53 -33.61 5.25
CA ASN A 269 -3.52 -32.26 5.80
C ASN A 269 -2.95 -31.20 4.84
N PHE A 270 -2.55 -31.63 3.66
CA PHE A 270 -1.85 -30.81 2.68
C PHE A 270 -0.62 -30.11 3.27
N GLU A 271 0.25 -30.92 3.86
CA GLU A 271 1.53 -30.46 4.40
C GLU A 271 2.64 -30.58 3.38
N ILE A 272 3.39 -29.52 3.18
CA ILE A 272 4.46 -29.42 2.17
C ILE A 272 5.78 -29.10 2.88
N ALA A 273 6.81 -29.90 2.62
CA ALA A 273 8.13 -29.65 3.15
C ALA A 273 8.76 -28.40 2.54
N CYS A 274 9.46 -27.66 3.35
CA CYS A 274 10.20 -26.45 2.97
C CYS A 274 11.71 -26.66 3.12
N GLY A 275 12.51 -25.67 2.81
CA GLY A 275 13.96 -25.72 3.05
C GLY A 275 14.28 -25.96 4.53
N THR A 276 13.47 -25.41 5.43
CA THR A 276 13.47 -25.69 6.86
C THR A 276 12.03 -25.73 7.33
N GLY A 277 11.63 -26.83 7.94
CA GLY A 277 10.26 -27.03 8.43
C GLY A 277 9.28 -27.36 7.31
N SER A 278 8.00 -27.11 7.55
CA SER A 278 6.91 -27.37 6.62
C SER A 278 5.80 -26.34 6.75
N VAL A 279 4.96 -26.26 5.75
CA VAL A 279 3.73 -25.46 5.78
C VAL A 279 2.52 -26.38 5.55
N ILE A 280 1.42 -26.07 6.24
CA ILE A 280 0.14 -26.75 6.06
C ILE A 280 -0.80 -25.75 5.40
N VAL A 281 -1.31 -26.10 4.23
CA VAL A 281 -2.19 -25.22 3.44
C VAL A 281 -3.60 -25.29 4.04
N GLU A 282 -4.16 -24.14 4.35
CA GLU A 282 -5.52 -24.04 4.94
C GLU A 282 -6.55 -23.57 3.93
N GLU A 283 -6.19 -22.59 3.08
CA GLU A 283 -7.08 -22.02 2.06
C GLU A 283 -6.34 -21.81 0.74
N LEU A 284 -7.00 -22.09 -0.35
CA LEU A 284 -6.43 -22.02 -1.70
C LEU A 284 -7.47 -21.70 -2.77
N THR A 285 -6.98 -21.36 -3.97
CA THR A 285 -7.78 -21.27 -5.19
C THR A 285 -7.06 -22.05 -6.30
N LYS A 286 -7.72 -23.07 -6.85
CA LYS A 286 -7.21 -23.76 -8.02
C LYS A 286 -7.47 -22.97 -9.29
N GLN A 287 -6.67 -23.19 -10.32
CA GLN A 287 -6.80 -22.52 -11.61
C GLN A 287 -8.25 -22.61 -12.14
N GLY A 288 -8.83 -21.45 -12.48
CA GLY A 288 -10.20 -21.35 -12.95
C GLY A 288 -11.29 -21.59 -11.89
N GLY A 289 -10.90 -21.84 -10.66
CA GLY A 289 -11.80 -22.08 -9.54
C GLY A 289 -12.02 -20.86 -8.66
N ARG A 290 -12.58 -21.11 -7.48
CA ARG A 290 -12.82 -20.11 -6.43
C ARG A 290 -12.07 -20.49 -5.14
N ARG A 291 -11.95 -19.54 -4.24
CA ARG A 291 -11.35 -19.75 -2.93
C ARG A 291 -12.10 -20.84 -2.16
N MET A 292 -11.35 -21.78 -1.60
CA MET A 292 -11.88 -22.90 -0.83
C MET A 292 -10.92 -23.30 0.28
N LYS A 293 -11.44 -24.07 1.23
CA LYS A 293 -10.60 -24.72 2.25
C LYS A 293 -9.82 -25.86 1.61
N ALA A 294 -8.59 -26.09 2.07
CA ALA A 294 -7.76 -27.18 1.59
C ALA A 294 -8.44 -28.55 1.73
N ALA A 295 -9.19 -28.79 2.82
CA ALA A 295 -9.95 -30.01 3.02
C ALA A 295 -10.92 -30.30 1.85
N ASP A 296 -11.63 -29.29 1.37
CA ASP A 296 -12.57 -29.42 0.26
C ASP A 296 -11.85 -29.71 -1.05
N PHE A 297 -10.70 -29.08 -1.27
CA PHE A 297 -9.85 -29.35 -2.43
C PHE A 297 -9.36 -30.81 -2.44
N LEU A 298 -8.88 -31.32 -1.32
CA LEU A 298 -8.36 -32.70 -1.20
C LEU A 298 -9.45 -33.73 -1.43
N HIS A 299 -10.70 -33.47 -1.04
CA HIS A 299 -11.83 -34.36 -1.34
C HIS A 299 -12.12 -34.47 -2.84
N GLY A 300 -11.84 -33.42 -3.61
CA GLY A 300 -12.01 -33.40 -5.06
C GLY A 300 -10.85 -34.03 -5.85
N CYS A 301 -9.75 -34.36 -5.20
CA CYS A 301 -8.53 -34.91 -5.83
C CYS A 301 -8.44 -36.44 -5.83
N LYS A 302 -9.54 -37.16 -5.85
CA LYS A 302 -9.56 -38.65 -5.90
C LYS A 302 -9.22 -39.17 -7.29
#